data_68cc7804a4a8f3590716054f04c9c8c5
#
_entry.id   68cc7804a4a8f3590716054f04c9c8c5
#
_cell.length_a   1.000
_cell.length_b   1.000
_cell.length_c   1.000
_cell.angle_alpha   90.00
_cell.angle_beta   90.00
_cell.angle_gamma   90.00
#
_symmetry.space_group_name_H-M   'P 1'
#
loop_
_entity.id
_entity.type
_entity.pdbx_description
1 polymer ?
#
loop_
_entity_poly.entity_id
_entity_poly.type
_entity_poly.pdbx_seq_one_letter_code
_entity_poly.pdbx_strand_id
1 'polypeptide(L)'
;MSRTSIDAGKLDQAVELLELQESPAGSWTWQSVRPARAQVTLSTDRNLFSQVGIGARGAQLIVRRQAMTLHNALRWGEQHLFLTSIVPEGRLHLRLEAALVTVDTVTVQKDETTVEKTFPGVLTEKYARHAQEWPMSVNELGLVLVTPKPIALRPGTLVKVRGALWEVLVPHELDPYKNEYEIGRTVDL
;
A
#
# COMPACT_ATOMS: atom_id res chain seq x y z
N MET A 1 -5.51 -35.45 -8.31
CA MET A 1 -5.46 -34.13 -7.67
C MET A 1 -4.81 -34.29 -6.30
N SER A 2 -3.53 -33.87 -6.20
CA SER A 2 -2.78 -33.97 -4.94
C SER A 2 -3.39 -32.99 -3.93
N ARG A 3 -3.92 -33.52 -2.82
CA ARG A 3 -4.34 -32.70 -1.67
C ARG A 3 -3.08 -32.22 -0.98
N THR A 4 -2.70 -30.98 -1.20
CA THR A 4 -1.67 -30.33 -0.39
C THR A 4 -2.24 -30.19 1.02
N SER A 5 -1.86 -31.11 1.90
CA SER A 5 -2.19 -31.00 3.34
C SER A 5 -1.35 -29.88 3.89
N ILE A 6 -2.00 -28.75 4.24
CA ILE A 6 -1.31 -27.68 4.99
C ILE A 6 -1.19 -28.16 6.42
N ASP A 7 0.04 -28.33 6.86
CA ASP A 7 0.35 -28.66 8.24
C ASP A 7 0.08 -27.44 9.13
N ALA A 8 -0.88 -27.56 10.06
CA ALA A 8 -1.22 -26.50 10.99
C ALA A 8 -0.04 -26.05 11.86
N GLY A 9 0.97 -26.90 12.05
CA GLY A 9 2.22 -26.57 12.75
C GLY A 9 3.09 -25.54 12.00
N LYS A 10 2.84 -25.31 10.70
CA LYS A 10 3.57 -24.32 9.91
C LYS A 10 2.97 -22.90 9.99
N LEU A 11 1.80 -22.74 10.61
CA LEU A 11 1.21 -21.41 10.88
C LEU A 11 1.82 -20.86 12.18
N ASP A 12 3.11 -20.62 12.17
CA ASP A 12 3.91 -20.27 13.36
C ASP A 12 4.16 -18.76 13.53
N GLN A 13 3.99 -17.99 12.45
CA GLN A 13 4.20 -16.54 12.47
C GLN A 13 2.96 -15.81 13.00
N ALA A 14 3.18 -14.89 13.94
CA ALA A 14 2.12 -14.00 14.43
C ALA A 14 1.94 -12.85 13.43
N VAL A 15 0.71 -12.64 13.00
CA VAL A 15 0.30 -11.52 12.15
C VAL A 15 -0.96 -10.88 12.73
N GLU A 16 -1.20 -9.62 12.39
CA GLU A 16 -2.40 -8.90 12.78
C GLU A 16 -3.18 -8.46 11.55
N LEU A 17 -4.47 -8.71 11.54
CA LEU A 17 -5.38 -8.18 10.54
C LEU A 17 -5.67 -6.72 10.86
N LEU A 18 -5.44 -5.85 9.88
CA LEU A 18 -5.68 -4.41 9.98
C LEU A 18 -6.87 -4.00 9.14
N GLU A 19 -7.64 -3.05 9.67
CA GLU A 19 -8.71 -2.37 8.99
C GLU A 19 -8.48 -0.86 9.01
N LEU A 20 -8.79 -0.20 7.90
CA LEU A 20 -8.69 1.23 7.81
C LEU A 20 -9.89 1.87 8.47
N GLN A 21 -9.68 2.76 9.43
CA GLN A 21 -10.74 3.45 10.16
C GLN A 21 -10.59 4.97 10.02
N GLU A 22 -11.72 5.61 9.82
CA GLU A 22 -11.82 7.07 9.81
C GLU A 22 -12.14 7.59 11.22
N SER A 23 -11.38 8.58 11.64
CA SER A 23 -11.69 9.32 12.88
C SER A 23 -12.78 10.36 12.66
N PRO A 24 -13.48 10.85 13.70
CA PRO A 24 -14.45 11.93 13.57
C PRO A 24 -13.88 13.23 12.97
N ALA A 25 -12.56 13.41 13.02
CA ALA A 25 -11.87 14.55 12.43
C ALA A 25 -11.49 14.33 10.94
N GLY A 26 -11.95 13.24 10.30
CA GLY A 26 -11.67 12.94 8.89
C GLY A 26 -10.25 12.40 8.62
N SER A 27 -9.50 12.07 9.67
CA SER A 27 -8.19 11.41 9.51
C SER A 27 -8.34 9.90 9.53
N TRP A 28 -7.47 9.22 8.78
CA TRP A 28 -7.52 7.77 8.60
C TRP A 28 -6.32 7.08 9.26
N THR A 29 -6.57 5.92 9.88
CA THR A 29 -5.52 5.11 10.51
C THR A 29 -5.78 3.62 10.34
N TRP A 30 -4.72 2.82 10.25
CA TRP A 30 -4.80 1.37 10.32
C TRP A 30 -4.98 0.91 11.76
N GLN A 31 -6.08 0.22 12.05
CA GLN A 31 -6.38 -0.34 13.35
C GLN A 31 -6.29 -1.86 13.33
N SER A 32 -5.70 -2.45 14.38
CA SER A 32 -5.66 -3.90 14.55
C SER A 32 -7.05 -4.42 14.93
N VAL A 33 -7.62 -5.30 14.09
CA VAL A 33 -8.93 -5.90 14.32
C VAL A 33 -8.80 -7.18 15.12
N ARG A 34 -7.82 -8.02 14.76
CA ARG A 34 -7.57 -9.31 15.43
C ARG A 34 -6.20 -9.88 15.10
N PRO A 35 -5.63 -10.65 16.03
CA PRO A 35 -4.44 -11.44 15.75
C PRO A 35 -4.80 -12.67 14.91
N ALA A 36 -3.83 -13.14 14.13
CA ALA A 36 -3.90 -14.38 13.38
C ALA A 36 -2.54 -15.09 13.38
N ARG A 37 -2.53 -16.35 12.95
CA ARG A 37 -1.32 -17.11 12.71
C ARG A 37 -1.19 -17.38 11.21
N ALA A 38 0.00 -17.21 10.69
CA ALA A 38 0.32 -17.39 9.30
C ALA A 38 1.58 -18.23 9.09
N GLN A 39 1.65 -18.92 7.98
CA GLN A 39 2.91 -19.30 7.37
C GLN A 39 3.31 -18.17 6.42
N VAL A 40 4.49 -17.60 6.60
CA VAL A 40 4.98 -16.49 5.77
C VAL A 40 6.17 -16.97 4.94
N THR A 41 6.10 -16.77 3.65
CA THR A 41 7.18 -17.07 2.71
C THR A 41 7.50 -15.80 1.93
N LEU A 42 8.74 -15.33 2.07
CA LEU A 42 9.20 -14.16 1.32
C LEU A 42 9.55 -14.57 -0.11
N SER A 43 9.06 -13.80 -1.08
CA SER A 43 9.41 -13.97 -2.49
C SER A 43 10.72 -13.23 -2.80
N THR A 44 11.48 -13.77 -3.74
CA THR A 44 12.59 -13.06 -4.39
C THR A 44 12.07 -12.07 -5.43
N ASP A 45 10.85 -12.29 -5.92
CA ASP A 45 10.22 -11.46 -6.93
C ASP A 45 9.55 -10.24 -6.31
N ARG A 46 9.46 -9.18 -7.09
CA ARG A 46 8.70 -7.98 -6.70
C ARG A 46 7.21 -8.23 -6.86
N ASN A 47 6.44 -7.76 -5.90
CA ASN A 47 5.00 -7.65 -6.01
C ASN A 47 4.65 -6.28 -6.58
N LEU A 48 3.93 -6.25 -7.67
CA LEU A 48 3.48 -5.02 -8.34
C LEU A 48 2.18 -4.53 -7.69
N PHE A 49 2.25 -4.15 -6.42
CA PHE A 49 1.11 -3.57 -5.69
C PHE A 49 0.70 -2.19 -6.22
N SER A 50 1.56 -1.55 -7.01
CA SER A 50 1.32 -0.32 -7.75
C SER A 50 1.43 -0.59 -9.25
N GLN A 51 0.53 -0.04 -10.06
CA GLN A 51 0.56 -0.13 -11.52
C GLN A 51 1.48 0.91 -12.13
N VAL A 52 1.67 2.03 -11.44
CA VAL A 52 2.48 3.18 -11.88
C VAL A 52 3.88 3.13 -11.25
N GLY A 53 3.98 2.61 -10.04
CA GLY A 53 5.24 2.49 -9.30
C GLY A 53 5.97 1.16 -9.53
N ILE A 54 7.21 1.10 -9.05
CA ILE A 54 8.12 -0.04 -9.26
C ILE A 54 7.83 -1.28 -8.43
N GLY A 55 6.82 -1.24 -7.57
CA GLY A 55 6.47 -2.35 -6.69
C GLY A 55 7.37 -2.48 -5.45
N ALA A 56 7.17 -3.55 -4.68
CA ALA A 56 7.91 -3.87 -3.47
C ALA A 56 8.21 -5.36 -3.38
N ARG A 57 9.00 -5.77 -2.39
CA ARG A 57 9.28 -7.20 -2.16
C ARG A 57 7.98 -7.95 -1.90
N GLY A 58 7.80 -9.09 -2.58
CA GLY A 58 6.63 -9.94 -2.42
C GLY A 58 6.70 -10.83 -1.19
N ALA A 59 5.52 -11.17 -0.66
CA ALA A 59 5.34 -12.19 0.36
C ALA A 59 4.10 -13.04 0.02
N GLN A 60 4.19 -14.34 0.24
CA GLN A 60 3.06 -15.25 0.24
C GLN A 60 2.75 -15.67 1.66
N LEU A 61 1.48 -15.68 2.00
CA LEU A 61 1.03 -16.11 3.31
C LEU A 61 -0.06 -17.18 3.17
N ILE A 62 -0.06 -18.11 4.10
CA ILE A 62 -1.17 -19.01 4.33
C ILE A 62 -1.72 -18.71 5.71
N VAL A 63 -3.02 -18.42 5.78
CA VAL A 63 -3.73 -18.13 7.03
C VAL A 63 -4.96 -19.02 7.15
N ARG A 64 -5.49 -19.21 8.37
CA ARG A 64 -6.81 -19.83 8.53
C ARG A 64 -7.88 -18.97 7.88
N ARG A 65 -8.87 -19.62 7.28
CA ARG A 65 -10.00 -18.96 6.62
C ARG A 65 -10.74 -18.06 7.60
N GLN A 66 -10.88 -16.81 7.21
CA GLN A 66 -11.52 -15.76 7.99
C GLN A 66 -12.10 -14.69 7.06
N ALA A 67 -13.00 -13.83 7.58
CA ALA A 67 -13.47 -12.67 6.83
C ALA A 67 -12.34 -11.70 6.59
N MET A 68 -12.03 -11.45 5.32
CA MET A 68 -10.90 -10.64 4.86
C MET A 68 -11.15 -10.23 3.41
N THR A 69 -10.79 -9.03 3.06
CA THR A 69 -10.88 -8.47 1.70
C THR A 69 -9.57 -7.76 1.34
N LEU A 70 -9.42 -7.35 0.10
CA LEU A 70 -8.27 -6.55 -0.34
C LEU A 70 -8.27 -5.10 0.19
N HIS A 71 -9.34 -4.68 0.89
CA HIS A 71 -9.34 -3.43 1.65
C HIS A 71 -8.63 -3.54 3.01
N ASN A 72 -8.36 -4.76 3.46
CA ASN A 72 -7.58 -5.01 4.66
C ASN A 72 -6.08 -5.00 4.36
N ALA A 73 -5.29 -4.86 5.41
CA ALA A 73 -3.85 -5.09 5.39
C ALA A 73 -3.48 -6.08 6.50
N LEU A 74 -2.25 -6.54 6.50
CA LEU A 74 -1.69 -7.33 7.58
C LEU A 74 -0.45 -6.65 8.17
N ARG A 75 -0.23 -6.80 9.45
CA ARG A 75 1.03 -6.44 10.13
C ARG A 75 1.75 -7.72 10.54
N TRP A 76 3.01 -7.81 10.18
CA TRP A 76 3.92 -8.90 10.56
C TRP A 76 5.17 -8.31 11.21
N GLY A 77 5.23 -8.36 12.54
CA GLY A 77 6.22 -7.57 13.29
C GLY A 77 6.08 -6.09 12.97
N GLU A 78 7.16 -5.46 12.54
CA GLU A 78 7.18 -4.05 12.11
C GLU A 78 6.83 -3.86 10.62
N GLN A 79 6.58 -4.94 9.88
CA GLN A 79 6.31 -4.89 8.46
C GLN A 79 4.82 -4.73 8.18
N HIS A 80 4.47 -3.81 7.29
CA HIS A 80 3.14 -3.70 6.74
C HIS A 80 3.05 -4.50 5.44
N LEU A 81 2.04 -5.34 5.34
CA LEU A 81 1.78 -6.21 4.20
C LEU A 81 0.56 -5.68 3.45
N PHE A 82 0.80 -5.10 2.28
CA PHE A 82 -0.23 -4.63 1.37
C PHE A 82 -0.77 -5.83 0.57
N LEU A 83 -2.03 -6.21 0.79
CA LEU A 83 -2.65 -7.38 0.15
C LEU A 83 -2.93 -7.10 -1.33
N THR A 84 -2.52 -8.03 -2.19
CA THR A 84 -2.74 -7.95 -3.64
C THR A 84 -3.56 -9.11 -4.19
N SER A 85 -3.62 -10.24 -3.45
CA SER A 85 -4.45 -11.39 -3.84
C SER A 85 -4.92 -12.17 -2.61
N ILE A 86 -6.15 -12.67 -2.67
CA ILE A 86 -6.75 -13.55 -1.66
C ILE A 86 -7.41 -14.71 -2.39
N VAL A 87 -6.88 -15.91 -2.22
CA VAL A 87 -7.40 -17.12 -2.89
C VAL A 87 -7.72 -18.19 -1.84
N PRO A 88 -8.88 -18.83 -1.90
CA PRO A 88 -9.17 -19.98 -1.05
C PRO A 88 -8.16 -21.12 -1.27
N GLU A 89 -7.58 -21.64 -0.19
CA GLU A 89 -6.70 -22.80 -0.17
C GLU A 89 -7.39 -23.94 0.56
N GLY A 90 -8.03 -24.80 -0.19
CA GLY A 90 -8.90 -25.84 0.37
C GLY A 90 -10.10 -25.26 1.15
N ARG A 91 -10.54 -25.98 2.19
CA ARG A 91 -11.72 -25.59 2.97
C ARG A 91 -11.41 -24.67 4.15
N LEU A 92 -10.20 -24.73 4.68
CA LEU A 92 -9.84 -24.15 5.99
C LEU A 92 -8.85 -22.99 5.90
N HIS A 93 -8.24 -22.74 4.74
CA HIS A 93 -7.20 -21.76 4.60
C HIS A 93 -7.46 -20.75 3.48
N LEU A 94 -6.74 -19.63 3.55
CA LEU A 94 -6.59 -18.66 2.48
C LEU A 94 -5.11 -18.56 2.15
N ARG A 95 -4.81 -18.50 0.85
CA ARG A 95 -3.51 -18.09 0.33
C ARG A 95 -3.60 -16.62 -0.03
N LEU A 96 -2.66 -15.85 0.50
CA LEU A 96 -2.57 -14.42 0.30
C LEU A 96 -1.29 -14.10 -0.43
N GLU A 97 -1.35 -13.11 -1.32
CA GLU A 97 -0.17 -12.46 -1.85
C GLU A 97 -0.15 -11.01 -1.35
N ALA A 98 1.01 -10.54 -0.98
CA ALA A 98 1.19 -9.21 -0.42
C ALA A 98 2.52 -8.60 -0.82
N ALA A 99 2.58 -7.29 -0.81
CA ALA A 99 3.81 -6.52 -0.89
C ALA A 99 4.24 -6.07 0.50
N LEU A 100 5.54 -6.22 0.83
CA LEU A 100 6.11 -5.63 2.02
C LEU A 100 6.35 -4.15 1.76
N VAL A 101 5.65 -3.30 2.47
CA VAL A 101 5.71 -1.86 2.27
C VAL A 101 5.98 -1.13 3.58
N THR A 102 6.55 0.05 3.47
CA THR A 102 6.62 1.01 4.57
C THR A 102 5.44 1.97 4.44
N VAL A 103 4.64 2.07 5.48
CA VAL A 103 3.52 3.01 5.54
C VAL A 103 4.00 4.30 6.17
N ASP A 104 3.85 5.39 5.45
CA ASP A 104 4.14 6.74 5.90
C ASP A 104 2.84 7.43 6.35
N THR A 105 2.94 8.32 7.33
CA THR A 105 1.86 9.25 7.66
C THR A 105 1.92 10.41 6.67
N VAL A 106 0.87 10.55 5.90
CA VAL A 106 0.68 11.64 4.92
C VAL A 106 -0.27 12.67 5.51
N THR A 107 0.06 13.93 5.40
CA THR A 107 -0.81 15.03 5.82
C THR A 107 -1.24 15.85 4.61
N VAL A 108 -2.55 16.11 4.49
CA VAL A 108 -3.07 17.09 3.53
C VAL A 108 -2.88 18.47 4.11
N GLN A 109 -2.31 19.36 3.34
CA GLN A 109 -2.12 20.76 3.72
C GLN A 109 -3.21 21.62 3.07
N LYS A 110 -3.88 22.44 3.83
CA LYS A 110 -4.79 23.45 3.31
C LYS A 110 -4.00 24.66 2.80
N ASP A 111 -2.93 24.99 3.52
CA ASP A 111 -1.91 25.98 3.22
C ASP A 111 -0.58 25.49 3.81
N GLU A 112 0.50 26.26 3.73
CA GLU A 112 1.83 25.86 4.22
C GLU A 112 1.87 25.49 5.72
N THR A 113 0.93 25.96 6.51
CA THR A 113 0.93 25.82 7.97
C THR A 113 -0.24 24.98 8.51
N THR A 114 -1.36 24.90 7.79
CA THR A 114 -2.58 24.29 8.28
C THR A 114 -2.77 22.87 7.76
N VAL A 115 -2.74 21.88 8.66
CA VAL A 115 -3.07 20.48 8.36
C VAL A 115 -4.58 20.31 8.33
N GLU A 116 -5.11 19.78 7.23
CA GLU A 116 -6.54 19.48 7.08
C GLU A 116 -6.86 18.09 7.62
N LYS A 117 -6.13 17.07 7.18
CA LYS A 117 -6.33 15.67 7.56
C LYS A 117 -5.05 14.86 7.41
N THR A 118 -5.02 13.70 8.07
CA THR A 118 -3.91 12.75 7.96
C THR A 118 -4.41 11.38 7.54
N PHE A 119 -3.57 10.64 6.82
CA PHE A 119 -3.88 9.28 6.40
C PHE A 119 -2.61 8.46 6.16
N PRO A 120 -2.70 7.10 6.15
CA PRO A 120 -1.58 6.24 5.81
C PRO A 120 -1.41 6.17 4.29
N GLY A 121 -0.18 6.31 3.82
CA GLY A 121 0.18 6.16 2.41
C GLY A 121 1.47 5.39 2.24
N VAL A 122 1.71 4.88 1.04
CA VAL A 122 2.93 4.19 0.65
C VAL A 122 3.58 4.95 -0.49
N LEU A 123 4.84 5.32 -0.33
CA LEU A 123 5.61 5.94 -1.41
C LEU A 123 6.34 4.86 -2.20
N THR A 124 6.28 4.97 -3.51
CA THR A 124 7.10 4.19 -4.44
C THR A 124 7.62 5.10 -5.56
N GLU A 125 8.74 4.74 -6.17
CA GLU A 125 9.27 5.46 -7.33
C GLU A 125 8.40 5.18 -8.56
N LYS A 126 8.25 6.16 -9.43
CA LYS A 126 7.54 6.00 -10.69
C LYS A 126 8.34 5.09 -11.62
N TYR A 127 7.67 4.14 -12.26
CA TYR A 127 8.28 3.35 -13.31
C TYR A 127 8.46 4.22 -14.55
N ALA A 128 9.69 4.70 -14.79
CA ALA A 128 10.03 5.43 -16.01
C ALA A 128 10.24 4.42 -17.15
N ARG A 129 9.26 4.27 -18.06
CA ARG A 129 9.56 3.74 -19.38
C ARG A 129 10.44 4.76 -20.09
N HIS A 130 11.59 4.33 -20.59
CA HIS A 130 12.40 5.15 -21.50
C HIS A 130 11.60 5.44 -22.76
N ALA A 131 10.82 6.52 -22.76
CA ALA A 131 10.43 7.18 -23.99
C ALA A 131 11.68 7.93 -24.47
N GLN A 132 12.27 7.46 -25.56
CA GLN A 132 13.29 8.19 -26.29
C GLN A 132 12.63 9.46 -26.85
N GLU A 133 12.67 10.55 -26.11
CA GLU A 133 12.41 11.89 -26.63
C GLU A 133 13.56 12.81 -26.21
N TRP A 134 14.19 13.30 -27.21
CA TRP A 134 15.34 14.19 -27.33
C TRP A 134 15.17 15.55 -26.60
N PRO A 135 16.27 16.30 -26.39
CA PRO A 135 17.39 16.11 -25.48
C PRO A 135 17.36 17.15 -24.37
N MET A 136 16.91 16.82 -23.23
CA MET A 136 17.21 17.39 -21.93
C MET A 136 16.45 16.61 -20.87
N SER A 137 17.04 15.49 -20.48
CA SER A 137 16.51 14.72 -19.34
C SER A 137 16.86 15.46 -18.05
N VAL A 138 15.98 16.30 -17.59
CA VAL A 138 15.89 16.57 -16.16
C VAL A 138 15.39 15.26 -15.57
N ASN A 139 16.22 14.56 -14.81
CA ASN A 139 15.84 13.40 -14.01
C ASN A 139 14.91 13.88 -12.89
N GLU A 140 13.66 14.19 -13.20
CA GLU A 140 12.63 14.33 -12.19
C GLU A 140 12.32 12.93 -11.68
N LEU A 141 12.82 12.60 -10.49
CA LEU A 141 12.41 11.44 -9.73
C LEU A 141 10.90 11.60 -9.44
N GLY A 142 10.08 11.06 -10.34
CA GLY A 142 8.65 10.98 -10.12
C GLY A 142 8.37 10.00 -8.99
N LEU A 143 7.60 10.42 -8.00
CA LEU A 143 7.10 9.55 -6.94
C LEU A 143 5.63 9.23 -7.17
N VAL A 144 5.23 8.07 -6.69
CA VAL A 144 3.84 7.62 -6.65
C VAL A 144 3.44 7.42 -5.21
N LEU A 145 2.38 8.09 -4.80
CA LEU A 145 1.73 7.89 -3.51
C LEU A 145 0.57 6.90 -3.71
N VAL A 146 0.66 5.75 -3.07
CA VAL A 146 -0.41 4.73 -3.06
C VAL A 146 -1.19 4.86 -1.76
N THR A 147 -2.50 4.99 -1.87
CA THR A 147 -3.40 5.11 -0.71
C THR A 147 -4.50 4.04 -0.75
N PRO A 148 -5.07 3.67 0.41
CA PRO A 148 -6.31 2.90 0.44
C PRO A 148 -7.45 3.61 -0.30
N LYS A 149 -8.38 2.85 -0.87
CA LYS A 149 -9.46 3.35 -1.74
C LYS A 149 -10.31 4.49 -1.16
N PRO A 150 -10.68 4.51 0.13
CA PRO A 150 -11.49 5.60 0.68
C PRO A 150 -10.80 6.98 0.67
N ILE A 151 -9.47 7.00 0.51
CA ILE A 151 -8.68 8.24 0.54
C ILE A 151 -8.59 8.78 -0.89
N ALA A 152 -9.42 9.76 -1.21
CA ALA A 152 -9.43 10.44 -2.50
C ALA A 152 -8.75 11.80 -2.41
N LEU A 153 -7.82 12.07 -3.35
CA LEU A 153 -7.10 13.32 -3.49
C LEU A 153 -7.37 13.91 -4.88
N ARG A 154 -7.44 15.21 -4.96
CA ARG A 154 -7.62 15.93 -6.24
C ARG A 154 -6.27 16.41 -6.78
N PRO A 155 -6.12 16.57 -8.11
CA PRO A 155 -4.99 17.29 -8.67
C PRO A 155 -4.83 18.67 -8.02
N GLY A 156 -3.60 19.09 -7.76
CA GLY A 156 -3.30 20.33 -7.05
C GLY A 156 -3.37 20.23 -5.51
N THR A 157 -3.79 19.06 -4.95
CA THR A 157 -3.77 18.87 -3.48
C THR A 157 -2.31 18.83 -2.99
N LEU A 158 -2.02 19.65 -1.97
CA LEU A 158 -0.72 19.63 -1.31
C LEU A 158 -0.69 18.55 -0.23
N VAL A 159 0.31 17.68 -0.29
CA VAL A 159 0.53 16.62 0.69
C VAL A 159 1.95 16.70 1.24
N LYS A 160 2.06 16.55 2.55
CA LYS A 160 3.36 16.48 3.22
C LYS A 160 3.63 15.05 3.66
N VAL A 161 4.75 14.51 3.23
CA VAL A 161 5.21 13.16 3.58
C VAL A 161 6.72 13.14 3.72
N ARG A 162 7.24 12.46 4.75
CA ARG A 162 8.67 12.41 5.09
C ARG A 162 9.32 13.81 5.20
N GLY A 163 8.55 14.78 5.71
CA GLY A 163 9.03 16.16 5.90
C GLY A 163 9.07 17.04 4.64
N ALA A 164 8.81 16.49 3.46
CA ALA A 164 8.77 17.23 2.19
C ALA A 164 7.32 17.52 1.75
N LEU A 165 7.12 18.64 1.10
CA LEU A 165 5.84 19.05 0.50
C LEU A 165 5.80 18.62 -0.96
N TRP A 166 4.68 18.04 -1.36
CA TRP A 166 4.43 17.51 -2.69
C TRP A 166 3.07 17.96 -3.19
N GLU A 167 2.93 18.08 -4.48
CA GLU A 167 1.65 18.34 -5.14
C GLU A 167 1.17 17.08 -5.88
N VAL A 168 -0.12 16.77 -5.76
CA VAL A 168 -0.78 15.72 -6.52
C VAL A 168 -0.93 16.18 -7.97
N LEU A 169 -0.28 15.49 -8.91
CA LEU A 169 -0.28 15.81 -10.32
C LEU A 169 -1.34 15.01 -11.08
N VAL A 170 -1.25 13.68 -11.02
CA VAL A 170 -2.10 12.77 -11.78
C VAL A 170 -2.71 11.71 -10.85
N PRO A 171 -4.05 11.64 -10.76
CA PRO A 171 -4.72 10.57 -10.05
C PRO A 171 -4.96 9.34 -10.94
N HIS A 172 -4.74 8.14 -10.42
CA HIS A 172 -5.06 6.84 -11.02
C HIS A 172 -6.02 6.12 -10.09
N GLU A 173 -7.31 6.17 -10.37
CA GLU A 173 -8.38 5.74 -9.46
C GLU A 173 -9.20 4.56 -9.99
N LEU A 174 -8.72 3.84 -11.02
CA LEU A 174 -9.46 2.72 -11.61
C LEU A 174 -9.39 1.44 -10.78
N ASP A 175 -8.39 1.28 -9.93
CA ASP A 175 -8.29 0.12 -9.05
C ASP A 175 -9.40 0.17 -7.98
N PRO A 176 -10.14 -0.94 -7.73
CA PRO A 176 -11.25 -0.95 -6.78
C PRO A 176 -10.81 -0.91 -5.30
N TYR A 177 -9.54 -1.20 -4.99
CA TYR A 177 -9.05 -1.37 -3.63
C TYR A 177 -8.10 -0.28 -3.17
N LYS A 178 -7.53 0.48 -4.10
CA LYS A 178 -6.55 1.54 -3.85
C LYS A 178 -6.69 2.68 -4.84
N ASN A 179 -6.06 3.81 -4.52
CA ASN A 179 -5.79 4.89 -5.43
C ASN A 179 -4.28 5.10 -5.53
N GLU A 180 -3.81 5.55 -6.67
CA GLU A 180 -2.41 5.88 -6.92
C GLU A 180 -2.34 7.33 -7.42
N TYR A 181 -1.37 8.10 -6.92
CA TYR A 181 -1.19 9.51 -7.26
C TYR A 181 0.24 9.75 -7.67
N GLU A 182 0.45 10.25 -8.87
CA GLU A 182 1.74 10.82 -9.22
C GLU A 182 1.90 12.14 -8.47
N ILE A 183 2.99 12.29 -7.74
CA ILE A 183 3.29 13.49 -6.96
C ILE A 183 4.60 14.10 -7.40
N GLY A 184 4.63 15.42 -7.51
CA GLY A 184 5.80 16.22 -7.82
C GLY A 184 6.21 17.11 -6.66
N ARG A 185 7.46 17.52 -6.59
CA ARG A 185 7.88 18.53 -5.63
C ARG A 185 7.25 19.87 -6.00
N THR A 186 6.69 20.54 -5.01
CA THR A 186 6.35 21.94 -5.16
C THR A 186 7.65 22.72 -5.30
N VAL A 187 7.85 23.32 -6.47
CA VAL A 187 8.96 24.25 -6.67
C VAL A 187 8.51 25.56 -6.02
N ASP A 188 9.22 26.01 -5.00
CA ASP A 188 9.03 27.35 -4.46
C ASP A 188 9.24 28.35 -5.61
N LEU A 189 8.16 29.05 -6.00
CA LEU A 189 8.18 30.16 -6.95
C LEU A 189 8.60 31.44 -6.23
#